data_7458fb760827e1f993753c4ad79232b1
#
_entry.id   7458fb760827e1f993753c4ad79232b1
#
_cell.length_a   1.000
_cell.length_b   1.000
_cell.length_c   1.000
_cell.angle_alpha   90.00
_cell.angle_beta   90.00
_cell.angle_gamma   90.00
#
_symmetry.space_group_name_H-M   'P 1'
#
loop_
_entity.id
_entity.type
_entity.pdbx_description
1 polymer ?
#
loop_
_entity_poly.entity_id
_entity_poly.type
_entity_poly.pdbx_seq_one_letter_code
_entity_poly.pdbx_strand_id
1 'polypeptide(L)'
;MKRTTLILLSTFCLLISACGTSSAAGPEKTVEAYLNALNEKDSTRLSTLSCADWEATALMELDSFQAVSTTLEGLTCAQTGTDGANALVTCQGKIVASYNGELQEFDLSARTYIAENSTGEWLVCGAQ
;
A
#
# COMPACT_ATOMS: atom_id res chain seq x y z
N MET A 1 -66.18 -34.22 15.22
CA MET A 1 -65.71 -32.93 14.69
C MET A 1 -64.45 -32.60 15.37
N LYS A 2 -63.29 -32.88 14.73
CA LYS A 2 -62.00 -32.51 15.24
C LYS A 2 -61.35 -31.53 14.19
N ARG A 3 -61.24 -30.27 14.60
CA ARG A 3 -60.55 -29.23 13.78
C ARG A 3 -59.06 -29.35 14.04
N THR A 4 -58.36 -29.81 13.05
CA THR A 4 -56.90 -29.86 13.05
C THR A 4 -56.38 -28.50 12.58
N THR A 5 -55.85 -27.72 13.50
CA THR A 5 -55.20 -26.43 13.18
C THR A 5 -53.80 -26.71 12.72
N LEU A 6 -53.55 -26.46 11.43
CA LEU A 6 -52.23 -26.57 10.79
C LEU A 6 -51.47 -25.28 11.07
N ILE A 7 -50.45 -25.33 11.94
CA ILE A 7 -49.56 -24.22 12.19
C ILE A 7 -48.46 -24.25 11.14
N LEU A 8 -48.54 -23.31 10.19
CA LEU A 8 -47.49 -23.08 9.22
C LEU A 8 -46.33 -22.32 9.92
N LEU A 9 -45.24 -23.02 10.19
CA LEU A 9 -44.03 -22.42 10.70
C LEU A 9 -43.26 -21.80 9.51
N SER A 10 -43.42 -20.50 9.30
CA SER A 10 -42.67 -19.74 8.28
C SER A 10 -41.26 -19.50 8.79
N THR A 11 -40.32 -20.28 8.30
CA THR A 11 -38.88 -20.09 8.55
C THR A 11 -38.39 -18.92 7.70
N PHE A 12 -38.28 -17.76 8.34
CA PHE A 12 -37.69 -16.55 7.73
C PHE A 12 -36.18 -16.69 7.74
N CYS A 13 -35.58 -17.10 6.61
CA CYS A 13 -34.15 -17.10 6.38
C CYS A 13 -33.67 -15.65 6.24
N LEU A 14 -33.05 -15.10 7.30
CA LEU A 14 -32.29 -13.87 7.22
C LEU A 14 -31.01 -14.15 6.42
N LEU A 15 -31.00 -13.75 5.17
CA LEU A 15 -29.75 -13.61 4.37
C LEU A 15 -28.98 -12.40 4.90
N ILE A 16 -28.03 -12.63 5.78
CA ILE A 16 -27.04 -11.61 6.16
C ILE A 16 -26.11 -11.46 4.96
N SER A 17 -26.43 -10.48 4.10
CA SER A 17 -25.47 -9.99 3.10
C SER A 17 -24.33 -9.31 3.85
N ALA A 18 -23.25 -10.03 4.10
CA ALA A 18 -21.99 -9.43 4.51
C ALA A 18 -21.48 -8.62 3.31
N CYS A 19 -21.86 -7.34 3.26
CA CYS A 19 -21.14 -6.36 2.47
C CYS A 19 -19.74 -6.28 3.08
N GLY A 20 -18.78 -7.00 2.48
CA GLY A 20 -17.37 -6.75 2.70
C GLY A 20 -17.07 -5.34 2.22
N THR A 21 -17.07 -4.38 3.13
CA THR A 21 -16.44 -3.08 2.88
C THR A 21 -14.94 -3.35 2.73
N SER A 22 -14.47 -3.48 1.48
CA SER A 22 -13.06 -3.28 1.21
C SER A 22 -12.80 -1.79 1.47
N SER A 23 -12.34 -1.46 2.69
CA SER A 23 -11.82 -0.12 2.95
C SER A 23 -10.64 0.06 2.00
N ALA A 24 -10.71 1.09 1.15
CA ALA A 24 -9.58 1.48 0.31
C ALA A 24 -8.35 1.63 1.23
N ALA A 25 -7.21 1.08 0.80
CA ALA A 25 -5.97 1.19 1.55
C ALA A 25 -5.65 2.68 1.77
N GLY A 26 -5.24 3.05 2.98
CA GLY A 26 -4.82 4.41 3.30
C GLY A 26 -3.49 4.77 2.65
N PRO A 27 -3.08 6.05 2.74
CA PRO A 27 -1.83 6.51 2.12
C PRO A 27 -0.60 5.77 2.66
N GLU A 28 -0.58 5.39 3.93
CA GLU A 28 0.50 4.61 4.55
C GLU A 28 0.62 3.22 3.92
N LYS A 29 -0.49 2.57 3.60
CA LYS A 29 -0.50 1.25 2.96
C LYS A 29 -0.07 1.32 1.50
N THR A 30 -0.39 2.42 0.83
CA THR A 30 0.08 2.67 -0.54
C THR A 30 1.61 2.85 -0.56
N VAL A 31 2.17 3.60 0.38
CA VAL A 31 3.63 3.76 0.49
C VAL A 31 4.32 2.44 0.86
N GLU A 32 3.74 1.64 1.78
CA GLU A 32 4.25 0.29 2.06
C GLU A 32 4.26 -0.59 0.80
N ALA A 33 3.17 -0.56 0.01
CA ALA A 33 3.08 -1.31 -1.25
C ALA A 33 4.10 -0.83 -2.28
N TYR A 34 4.33 0.48 -2.39
CA TYR A 34 5.35 1.10 -3.25
C TYR A 34 6.76 0.63 -2.88
N LEU A 35 7.12 0.66 -1.59
CA LEU A 35 8.43 0.22 -1.11
C LEU A 35 8.64 -1.28 -1.29
N ASN A 36 7.59 -2.09 -1.13
CA ASN A 36 7.66 -3.51 -1.46
C ASN A 36 7.90 -3.74 -2.96
N ALA A 37 7.16 -3.03 -3.84
CA ALA A 37 7.36 -3.12 -5.28
C ALA A 37 8.79 -2.70 -5.70
N LEU A 38 9.34 -1.68 -5.07
CA LEU A 38 10.72 -1.25 -5.27
C LEU A 38 11.72 -2.34 -4.87
N ASN A 39 11.55 -2.95 -3.70
CA ASN A 39 12.41 -4.05 -3.21
C ASN A 39 12.29 -5.31 -4.06
N GLU A 40 11.07 -5.65 -4.51
CA GLU A 40 10.78 -6.79 -5.39
C GLU A 40 11.19 -6.54 -6.84
N LYS A 41 11.56 -5.29 -7.18
CA LYS A 41 11.90 -4.85 -8.55
C LYS A 41 10.73 -5.04 -9.53
N ASP A 42 9.52 -4.89 -9.03
CA ASP A 42 8.30 -4.96 -9.82
C ASP A 42 7.96 -3.60 -10.41
N SER A 43 8.50 -3.33 -11.60
CA SER A 43 8.30 -2.06 -12.30
C SER A 43 6.83 -1.80 -12.64
N THR A 44 6.08 -2.83 -13.00
CA THR A 44 4.66 -2.70 -13.34
C THR A 44 3.85 -2.24 -12.14
N ARG A 45 4.06 -2.90 -10.99
CA ARG A 45 3.37 -2.55 -9.75
C ARG A 45 3.82 -1.17 -9.25
N LEU A 46 5.11 -0.86 -9.34
CA LEU A 46 5.65 0.45 -8.96
C LEU A 46 5.00 1.58 -9.77
N SER A 47 4.87 1.41 -11.09
CA SER A 47 4.18 2.36 -11.97
C SER A 47 2.72 2.57 -11.59
N THR A 48 1.98 1.50 -11.28
CA THR A 48 0.56 1.60 -10.88
C THR A 48 0.35 2.28 -9.52
N LEU A 49 1.36 2.29 -8.67
CA LEU A 49 1.34 2.94 -7.35
C LEU A 49 1.88 4.38 -7.39
N SER A 50 2.32 4.86 -8.53
CA SER A 50 2.93 6.18 -8.73
C SER A 50 2.03 7.11 -9.51
N CYS A 51 2.04 8.41 -9.15
CA CYS A 51 1.51 9.46 -10.02
C CYS A 51 2.29 9.54 -11.33
N ALA A 52 1.65 9.97 -12.40
CA ALA A 52 2.28 10.11 -13.71
C ALA A 52 3.55 10.97 -13.67
N ASP A 53 3.53 12.06 -12.91
CA ASP A 53 4.68 12.97 -12.78
C ASP A 53 5.82 12.39 -11.93
N TRP A 54 5.54 11.41 -11.09
CA TRP A 54 6.52 10.75 -10.23
C TRP A 54 7.05 9.42 -10.81
N GLU A 55 6.32 8.80 -11.72
CA GLU A 55 6.61 7.46 -12.26
C GLU A 55 8.03 7.33 -12.81
N ALA A 56 8.50 8.32 -13.58
CA ALA A 56 9.87 8.29 -14.14
C ALA A 56 10.92 8.28 -13.03
N THR A 57 10.73 9.04 -11.96
CA THR A 57 11.63 9.07 -10.81
C THR A 57 11.60 7.72 -10.06
N ALA A 58 10.43 7.14 -9.86
CA ALA A 58 10.26 5.84 -9.22
C ALA A 58 10.98 4.72 -9.99
N LEU A 59 10.86 4.72 -11.32
CA LEU A 59 11.55 3.74 -12.18
C LEU A 59 13.07 3.93 -12.18
N MET A 60 13.57 5.16 -12.14
CA MET A 60 15.01 5.43 -11.97
C MET A 60 15.53 4.92 -10.62
N GLU A 61 14.73 5.08 -9.56
CA GLU A 61 15.08 4.55 -8.24
C GLU A 61 15.13 3.01 -8.27
N LEU A 62 14.15 2.36 -8.89
CA LEU A 62 14.13 0.92 -9.08
C LEU A 62 15.35 0.44 -9.87
N ASP A 63 15.72 1.14 -10.95
CA ASP A 63 16.87 0.79 -11.78
C ASP A 63 18.19 0.81 -10.99
N SER A 64 18.31 1.68 -9.98
CA SER A 64 19.48 1.72 -9.12
C SER A 64 19.70 0.44 -8.30
N PHE A 65 18.62 -0.33 -8.08
CA PHE A 65 18.66 -1.61 -7.36
C PHE A 65 18.66 -2.85 -8.27
N GLN A 66 18.54 -2.70 -9.60
CA GLN A 66 18.42 -3.84 -10.52
C GLN A 66 19.59 -4.83 -10.44
N ALA A 67 20.82 -4.31 -10.31
CA ALA A 67 22.02 -5.12 -10.34
C ALA A 67 22.45 -5.68 -8.96
N VAL A 68 21.70 -5.41 -7.90
CA VAL A 68 22.06 -5.76 -6.53
C VAL A 68 20.95 -6.53 -5.84
N SER A 69 21.32 -7.36 -4.86
CA SER A 69 20.33 -8.00 -3.99
C SER A 69 19.86 -7.02 -2.94
N THR A 70 18.55 -6.93 -2.75
CA THR A 70 17.94 -6.05 -1.74
C THR A 70 17.07 -6.86 -0.79
N THR A 71 17.03 -6.41 0.46
CA THR A 71 16.14 -6.92 1.50
C THR A 71 15.47 -5.75 2.19
N LEU A 72 14.17 -5.80 2.36
CA LEU A 72 13.40 -4.79 3.08
C LEU A 72 13.11 -5.30 4.49
N GLU A 73 13.59 -4.58 5.50
CA GLU A 73 13.52 -4.98 6.91
C GLU A 73 12.72 -3.98 7.74
N GLY A 74 11.79 -4.47 8.56
CA GLY A 74 11.08 -3.69 9.56
C GLY A 74 10.16 -2.60 8.99
N LEU A 75 9.67 -2.76 7.77
CA LEU A 75 8.81 -1.76 7.12
C LEU A 75 7.51 -1.55 7.89
N THR A 76 7.28 -0.31 8.28
CA THR A 76 6.01 0.18 8.83
C THR A 76 5.87 1.65 8.47
N CYS A 77 4.78 2.03 7.85
CA CYS A 77 4.53 3.41 7.47
C CYS A 77 3.35 4.00 8.24
N ALA A 78 3.38 5.30 8.46
CA ALA A 78 2.32 6.06 9.10
C ALA A 78 2.15 7.42 8.41
N GLN A 79 0.91 7.88 8.29
CA GLN A 79 0.66 9.26 7.92
C GLN A 79 1.05 10.16 9.09
N THR A 80 1.99 11.07 8.84
CA THR A 80 2.55 11.97 9.86
C THR A 80 2.08 13.42 9.71
N GLY A 81 1.40 13.74 8.61
CA GLY A 81 0.91 15.07 8.36
C GLY A 81 0.15 15.17 7.04
N THR A 82 -0.12 16.41 6.65
CA THR A 82 -0.73 16.76 5.37
C THR A 82 -0.06 18.01 4.79
N ASP A 83 -0.05 18.08 3.47
CA ASP A 83 0.30 19.28 2.71
C ASP A 83 -0.82 19.55 1.71
N GLY A 84 -1.71 20.50 2.05
CA GLY A 84 -2.95 20.70 1.32
C GLY A 84 -3.82 19.44 1.36
N ALA A 85 -4.15 18.89 0.18
CA ALA A 85 -4.92 17.66 0.03
C ALA A 85 -4.04 16.38 0.07
N ASN A 86 -2.71 16.55 0.11
CA ASN A 86 -1.77 15.44 0.08
C ASN A 86 -1.50 14.91 1.49
N ALA A 87 -1.34 13.60 1.61
CA ALA A 87 -0.88 12.98 2.83
C ALA A 87 0.65 12.91 2.85
N LEU A 88 1.24 13.24 3.99
CA LEU A 88 2.66 13.07 4.27
C LEU A 88 2.84 11.75 5.04
N VAL A 89 3.63 10.85 4.49
CA VAL A 89 3.83 9.51 5.04
C VAL A 89 5.31 9.29 5.34
N THR A 90 5.62 8.90 6.56
CA THR A 90 6.96 8.51 6.99
C THR A 90 6.99 7.03 7.31
N CYS A 91 8.07 6.35 6.94
CA CYS A 91 8.23 4.93 7.17
C CYS A 91 9.37 4.67 8.15
N GLN A 92 9.27 3.57 8.88
CA GLN A 92 10.35 2.97 9.66
C GLN A 92 10.87 1.75 8.91
N GLY A 93 12.08 1.35 9.24
CA GLY A 93 12.74 0.21 8.62
C GLY A 93 13.85 0.65 7.67
N LYS A 94 14.39 -0.30 6.92
CA LYS A 94 15.52 -0.06 6.02
C LYS A 94 15.49 -0.99 4.81
N ILE A 95 16.07 -0.54 3.72
CA ILE A 95 16.48 -1.40 2.62
C ILE A 95 17.97 -1.71 2.80
N VAL A 96 18.32 -3.00 2.82
CA VAL A 96 19.70 -3.47 2.84
C VAL A 96 20.05 -3.94 1.44
N ALA A 97 21.01 -3.30 0.80
CA ALA A 97 21.49 -3.66 -0.54
C ALA A 97 22.91 -4.22 -0.47
N SER A 98 23.17 -5.28 -1.23
CA SER A 98 24.50 -5.91 -1.31
C SER A 98 25.19 -5.53 -2.61
N TYR A 99 26.26 -4.73 -2.51
CA TYR A 99 27.12 -4.32 -3.61
C TYR A 99 28.44 -5.06 -3.51
N ASN A 100 28.69 -6.03 -4.40
CA ASN A 100 29.94 -6.82 -4.41
C ASN A 100 30.32 -7.43 -3.05
N GLY A 101 29.32 -7.85 -2.28
CA GLY A 101 29.50 -8.42 -0.94
C GLY A 101 29.55 -7.39 0.20
N GLU A 102 29.52 -6.10 -0.10
CA GLU A 102 29.38 -5.04 0.89
C GLU A 102 27.90 -4.67 1.07
N LEU A 103 27.47 -4.59 2.32
CA LEU A 103 26.11 -4.21 2.67
C LEU A 103 25.99 -2.70 2.84
N GLN A 104 25.01 -2.10 2.17
CA GLN A 104 24.62 -0.71 2.36
C GLN A 104 23.19 -0.66 2.90
N GLU A 105 22.97 0.14 3.91
CA GLU A 105 21.66 0.32 4.52
C GLU A 105 21.08 1.68 4.14
N PHE A 106 19.84 1.70 3.69
CA PHE A 106 19.07 2.88 3.37
C PHE A 106 17.93 3.00 4.38
N ASP A 107 18.08 3.93 5.31
CA ASP A 107 17.08 4.20 6.35
C ASP A 107 15.84 4.85 5.72
N LEU A 108 14.69 4.20 5.87
CA LEU A 108 13.42 4.68 5.32
C LEU A 108 12.89 5.90 6.08
N SER A 109 13.29 6.10 7.33
CA SER A 109 12.87 7.27 8.13
C SER A 109 13.51 8.59 7.67
N ALA A 110 14.54 8.52 6.85
CA ALA A 110 15.19 9.69 6.28
C ALA A 110 14.36 10.40 5.20
N ARG A 111 13.22 9.83 4.81
CA ARG A 111 12.38 10.31 3.71
C ARG A 111 10.93 10.44 4.13
N THR A 112 10.28 11.50 3.67
CA THR A 112 8.82 11.68 3.77
C THR A 112 8.20 11.53 2.39
N TYR A 113 7.29 10.58 2.23
CA TYR A 113 6.57 10.36 0.97
C TYR A 113 5.34 11.26 0.90
N ILE A 114 5.03 11.74 -0.29
CA ILE A 114 3.85 12.53 -0.59
C ILE A 114 2.89 11.61 -1.34
N ALA A 115 1.73 11.37 -0.75
CA ALA A 115 0.67 10.58 -1.36
C ALA A 115 -0.54 11.45 -1.69
N GLU A 116 -1.08 11.28 -2.89
CA GLU A 116 -2.28 11.97 -3.35
C GLU A 116 -3.43 10.99 -3.53
N ASN A 117 -4.64 11.41 -3.17
CA ASN A 117 -5.84 10.64 -3.45
C ASN A 117 -6.41 11.07 -4.79
N SER A 118 -6.34 10.17 -5.77
CA SER A 118 -6.94 10.37 -7.08
C SER A 118 -8.08 9.39 -7.26
N THR A 119 -9.31 9.91 -7.38
CA THR A 119 -10.51 9.10 -7.64
C THR A 119 -10.76 7.96 -6.64
N GLY A 120 -10.38 8.14 -5.37
CA GLY A 120 -10.54 7.15 -4.30
C GLY A 120 -9.35 6.21 -4.11
N GLU A 121 -8.32 6.34 -4.93
CA GLU A 121 -7.06 5.60 -4.79
C GLU A 121 -5.91 6.53 -4.40
N TRP A 122 -5.08 6.08 -3.49
CA TRP A 122 -3.86 6.76 -3.10
C TRP A 122 -2.71 6.36 -4.01
N LEU A 123 -1.95 7.35 -4.48
CA LEU A 123 -0.74 7.18 -5.30
C LEU A 123 0.42 7.91 -4.66
N VAL A 124 1.63 7.39 -4.80
CA VAL A 124 2.86 8.09 -4.41
C VAL A 124 3.22 9.09 -5.50
N CYS A 125 3.30 10.37 -5.12
CA CYS A 125 3.51 11.48 -6.05
C CYS A 125 4.80 12.25 -5.78
N GLY A 126 5.56 11.85 -4.76
CA GLY A 126 6.81 12.50 -4.41
C GLY A 126 7.45 11.96 -3.16
N ALA A 127 8.65 12.44 -2.90
CA ALA A 127 9.37 12.26 -1.64
C ALA A 127 10.29 13.46 -1.37
N GLN A 128 10.47 13.78 -0.06
CA GLN A 128 11.32 14.86 0.41
C GLN A 128 12.11 14.46 1.65
#